data_c546ef496a0a603165b9b6bc2fe2d7e1
#
_entry.id   c546ef496a0a603165b9b6bc2fe2d7e1
#
_cell.length_a   1.000
_cell.length_b   1.000
_cell.length_c   1.000
_cell.angle_alpha   90.00
_cell.angle_beta   90.00
_cell.angle_gamma   90.00
#
_symmetry.space_group_name_H-M   'P 1'
#
loop_
_entity.id
_entity.type
_entity.pdbx_description
1 polymer ?
#
loop_
_entity_poly.entity_id
_entity_poly.type
_entity_poly.pdbx_seq_one_letter_code
_entity_poly.pdbx_strand_id
1 'polypeptide(L)'
;MSEALQLRAAEVQAKLALLRACLGKAGAAAIRLRGIDWFAWITAGGSSAVLQCAETGVAEVLVTQDEAVILTDEIEAARLREEEVQGGLNLGFSFHVSPWAQIELRERYVLGLAGEAVVLSDRPHNGEQPLPHALRLRRLVLGEAEQMRYRALGREAAEAMSEVLRAARPDWTEYQLAGAGAHALWRRGIHPALVMAAGERRLPLYRHPVPTHEPIGKRAMLVFCARRHGLYANLTRFVSFGAAPQEQSALLEVEATGLGAVEAGKSLSAVYHAFDAAYKHADRAEALNEHHQGGITGYLAREIVATPSTATGLEAGMAFAFNPSFAGIKIEDTFLLGAQGLDNLTYDPQWPAANVHGRQRPLWLEVT
;
A
#
# COMPACT_ATOMS: atom_id res chain seq x y z
N MET A 1 -17.15 1.93 25.30
CA MET A 1 -16.06 1.93 24.29
C MET A 1 -16.53 1.07 23.13
N SER A 2 -16.45 1.52 21.87
CA SER A 2 -16.87 0.70 20.73
C SER A 2 -15.91 -0.48 20.54
N GLU A 3 -16.41 -1.59 20.00
CA GLU A 3 -15.60 -2.78 19.67
C GLU A 3 -14.39 -2.43 18.78
N ALA A 4 -14.59 -1.56 17.80
CA ALA A 4 -13.51 -1.09 16.92
C ALA A 4 -12.37 -0.37 17.67
N LEU A 5 -12.70 0.40 18.71
CA LEU A 5 -11.69 1.07 19.53
C LEU A 5 -10.94 0.07 20.44
N GLN A 6 -11.61 -0.97 20.91
CA GLN A 6 -10.96 -2.04 21.67
C GLN A 6 -9.98 -2.84 20.81
N LEU A 7 -10.39 -3.20 19.59
CA LEU A 7 -9.53 -3.88 18.62
C LEU A 7 -8.30 -3.03 18.27
N ARG A 8 -8.49 -1.73 18.08
CA ARG A 8 -7.37 -0.81 17.82
C ARG A 8 -6.37 -0.76 18.97
N ALA A 9 -6.87 -0.67 20.22
CA ALA A 9 -5.99 -0.66 21.39
C ALA A 9 -5.22 -1.98 21.53
N ALA A 10 -5.89 -3.11 21.36
CA ALA A 10 -5.24 -4.42 21.41
C ALA A 10 -4.15 -4.57 20.34
N GLU A 11 -4.40 -4.09 19.13
CA GLU A 11 -3.43 -4.07 18.04
C GLU A 11 -2.18 -3.24 18.39
N VAL A 12 -2.35 -2.03 18.91
CA VAL A 12 -1.24 -1.17 19.35
C VAL A 12 -0.41 -1.85 20.43
N GLN A 13 -1.05 -2.44 21.44
CA GLN A 13 -0.34 -3.14 22.52
C GLN A 13 0.44 -4.35 22.03
N ALA A 14 -0.11 -5.13 21.10
CA ALA A 14 0.59 -6.26 20.48
C ALA A 14 1.82 -5.80 19.69
N LYS A 15 1.73 -4.69 18.93
CA LYS A 15 2.84 -4.10 18.18
C LYS A 15 3.93 -3.52 19.11
N LEU A 16 3.54 -2.85 20.20
CA LEU A 16 4.48 -2.37 21.22
C LEU A 16 5.22 -3.55 21.87
N ALA A 17 4.51 -4.63 22.21
CA ALA A 17 5.15 -5.83 22.76
C ALA A 17 6.15 -6.45 21.77
N LEU A 18 5.84 -6.47 20.47
CA LEU A 18 6.75 -6.93 19.42
C LEU A 18 8.03 -6.07 19.35
N LEU A 19 7.89 -4.74 19.39
CA LEU A 19 9.04 -3.82 19.39
C LEU A 19 9.91 -3.98 20.63
N ARG A 20 9.30 -4.11 21.82
CA ARG A 20 10.01 -4.34 23.10
C ARG A 20 10.77 -5.68 23.09
N ALA A 21 10.16 -6.74 22.57
CA ALA A 21 10.86 -8.02 22.38
C ALA A 21 12.04 -7.90 21.41
N CYS A 22 11.92 -7.06 20.37
CA CYS A 22 13.01 -6.76 19.45
C CYS A 22 14.16 -6.00 20.14
N LEU A 23 13.85 -4.99 20.97
CA LEU A 23 14.82 -4.25 21.78
C LEU A 23 15.63 -5.20 22.67
N GLY A 24 14.94 -6.07 23.43
CA GLY A 24 15.61 -7.04 24.30
C GLY A 24 16.55 -7.97 23.55
N LYS A 25 16.17 -8.45 22.38
CA LYS A 25 17.03 -9.33 21.54
C LYS A 25 18.23 -8.60 20.94
N ALA A 26 18.07 -7.33 20.58
CA ALA A 26 19.12 -6.52 19.96
C ALA A 26 20.06 -5.87 21.00
N GLY A 27 19.73 -5.88 22.29
CA GLY A 27 20.46 -5.11 23.30
C GLY A 27 20.41 -3.60 23.05
N ALA A 28 19.35 -3.11 22.41
CA ALA A 28 19.17 -1.70 22.08
C ALA A 28 18.34 -0.96 23.13
N ALA A 29 18.60 0.33 23.33
CA ALA A 29 17.84 1.15 24.29
C ALA A 29 16.48 1.58 23.77
N ALA A 30 16.39 1.89 22.47
CA ALA A 30 15.17 2.41 21.88
C ALA A 30 15.01 2.00 20.41
N ILE A 31 13.77 2.01 19.93
CA ILE A 31 13.40 2.01 18.52
C ILE A 31 12.78 3.37 18.19
N ARG A 32 13.30 4.04 17.16
CA ARG A 32 12.81 5.32 16.66
C ARG A 32 12.21 5.15 15.26
N LEU A 33 10.90 5.39 15.13
CA LEU A 33 10.13 5.24 13.91
C LEU A 33 9.78 6.61 13.34
N ARG A 34 10.32 6.97 12.18
CA ARG A 34 10.17 8.26 11.51
C ARG A 34 9.22 8.22 10.31
N GLY A 35 9.14 7.07 9.65
CA GLY A 35 8.35 6.92 8.44
C GLY A 35 6.86 7.03 8.70
N ILE A 36 6.14 7.67 7.78
CA ILE A 36 4.67 7.73 7.82
C ILE A 36 4.03 6.33 7.79
N ASP A 37 4.70 5.39 7.15
CA ASP A 37 4.32 3.98 7.07
C ASP A 37 4.46 3.27 8.43
N TRP A 38 5.56 3.48 9.14
CA TRP A 38 5.79 2.93 10.47
C TRP A 38 4.95 3.62 11.54
N PHE A 39 4.73 4.94 11.42
CA PHE A 39 3.82 5.67 12.29
C PHE A 39 2.40 5.10 12.18
N ALA A 40 1.90 4.94 10.96
CA ALA A 40 0.58 4.36 10.74
C ALA A 40 0.48 2.92 11.25
N TRP A 41 1.53 2.13 11.06
CA TRP A 41 1.58 0.75 11.57
C TRP A 41 1.48 0.71 13.09
N ILE A 42 2.36 1.43 13.81
CA ILE A 42 2.41 1.34 15.29
C ILE A 42 1.20 1.96 15.98
N THR A 43 0.58 2.96 15.36
CA THR A 43 -0.61 3.64 15.90
C THR A 43 -1.93 3.00 15.44
N ALA A 44 -1.86 1.86 14.74
CA ALA A 44 -3.02 1.17 14.17
C ALA A 44 -3.88 2.09 13.29
N GLY A 45 -3.23 2.79 12.35
CA GLY A 45 -3.87 3.58 11.30
C GLY A 45 -3.89 5.08 11.48
N GLY A 46 -3.20 5.64 12.48
CA GLY A 46 -3.00 7.09 12.59
C GLY A 46 -2.07 7.63 11.51
N SER A 47 -2.13 8.93 11.25
CA SER A 47 -1.31 9.60 10.24
C SER A 47 -0.45 10.70 10.85
N SER A 48 0.86 10.66 10.55
CA SER A 48 1.78 11.78 10.80
C SER A 48 2.05 12.60 9.54
N ALA A 49 1.40 12.29 8.42
CA ALA A 49 1.62 12.96 7.15
C ALA A 49 0.84 14.28 7.08
N VAL A 50 1.52 15.39 6.85
CA VAL A 50 0.95 16.67 6.42
C VAL A 50 1.28 16.88 4.94
N LEU A 51 2.56 16.80 4.58
CA LEU A 51 2.97 16.75 3.18
C LEU A 51 2.77 15.31 2.66
N GLN A 52 1.78 15.12 1.82
CA GLN A 52 1.30 13.78 1.44
C GLN A 52 2.30 12.93 0.63
N CYS A 53 3.29 13.56 -0.01
CA CYS A 53 4.36 12.90 -0.75
C CYS A 53 5.64 12.66 0.07
N ALA A 54 5.68 13.10 1.33
CA ALA A 54 6.85 12.89 2.18
C ALA A 54 6.92 11.44 2.69
N GLU A 55 8.13 10.92 2.83
CA GLU A 55 8.38 9.62 3.45
C GLU A 55 8.36 9.67 4.97
N THR A 56 8.71 10.83 5.54
CA THR A 56 8.68 11.08 6.98
C THR A 56 7.57 12.06 7.32
N GLY A 57 6.95 11.88 8.50
CA GLY A 57 5.86 12.72 8.96
C GLY A 57 6.32 13.85 9.89
N VAL A 58 5.35 14.62 10.39
CA VAL A 58 5.54 15.67 11.40
C VAL A 58 5.71 15.11 12.81
N ALA A 59 5.57 13.81 12.99
CA ALA A 59 5.77 13.11 14.25
C ALA A 59 6.54 11.81 14.03
N GLU A 60 7.27 11.43 15.07
CA GLU A 60 8.02 10.18 15.18
C GLU A 60 7.54 9.40 16.40
N VAL A 61 7.77 8.09 16.45
CA VAL A 61 7.49 7.29 17.64
C VAL A 61 8.79 6.73 18.19
N LEU A 62 9.06 7.00 19.46
CA LEU A 62 10.17 6.43 20.21
C LEU A 62 9.62 5.37 21.17
N VAL A 63 10.13 4.14 21.09
CA VAL A 63 9.73 3.03 21.95
C VAL A 63 10.95 2.55 22.73
N THR A 64 10.83 2.53 24.05
CA THR A 64 11.78 1.90 24.98
C THR A 64 11.14 0.66 25.61
N GLN A 65 11.82 -0.01 26.55
CA GLN A 65 11.23 -1.13 27.28
C GLN A 65 10.00 -0.70 28.08
N ASP A 66 9.99 0.52 28.62
CA ASP A 66 8.96 0.98 29.56
C ASP A 66 7.96 1.95 28.91
N GLU A 67 8.40 2.76 27.94
CA GLU A 67 7.63 3.86 27.39
C GLU A 67 7.43 3.75 25.88
N ALA A 68 6.37 4.39 25.40
CA ALA A 68 6.15 4.71 23.99
C ALA A 68 5.79 6.18 23.88
N VAL A 69 6.61 6.96 23.17
CA VAL A 69 6.54 8.43 23.14
C VAL A 69 6.36 8.90 21.72
N ILE A 70 5.37 9.75 21.48
CA ILE A 70 5.24 10.48 20.21
C ILE A 70 6.05 11.78 20.34
N LEU A 71 7.06 11.90 19.48
CA LEU A 71 7.92 13.07 19.37
C LEU A 71 7.34 13.98 18.29
N THR A 72 6.96 15.20 18.66
CA THR A 72 6.38 16.17 17.71
C THR A 72 6.65 17.60 18.21
N ASP A 73 6.09 18.58 17.54
CA ASP A 73 6.17 19.98 17.94
C ASP A 73 4.80 20.55 18.34
N GLU A 74 4.82 21.81 18.79
CA GLU A 74 3.64 22.52 19.28
C GLU A 74 2.56 22.72 18.21
N ILE A 75 2.93 22.76 16.92
CA ILE A 75 2.01 22.97 15.81
C ILE A 75 1.08 21.76 15.68
N GLU A 76 1.66 20.56 15.76
CA GLU A 76 0.97 19.30 15.43
C GLU A 76 0.41 18.55 16.65
N ALA A 77 0.92 18.85 17.84
CA ALA A 77 0.63 18.05 19.03
C ALA A 77 -0.87 17.94 19.35
N ALA A 78 -1.66 19.01 19.17
CA ALA A 78 -3.10 19.00 19.44
C ALA A 78 -3.83 18.05 18.46
N ARG A 79 -3.62 18.23 17.15
CA ARG A 79 -4.24 17.41 16.11
C ARG A 79 -3.90 15.92 16.28
N LEU A 80 -2.61 15.61 16.49
CA LEU A 80 -2.17 14.23 16.68
C LEU A 80 -2.84 13.57 17.88
N ARG A 81 -3.00 14.30 19.00
CA ARG A 81 -3.67 13.78 20.19
C ARG A 81 -5.15 13.51 19.96
N GLU A 82 -5.83 14.44 19.33
CA GLU A 82 -7.28 14.40 19.18
C GLU A 82 -7.72 13.48 18.06
N GLU A 83 -7.06 13.56 16.90
CA GLU A 83 -7.53 12.91 15.69
C GLU A 83 -6.84 11.58 15.40
N GLU A 84 -5.52 11.49 15.66
CA GLU A 84 -4.72 10.38 15.13
C GLU A 84 -4.46 9.27 16.16
N VAL A 85 -4.15 9.64 17.40
CA VAL A 85 -3.62 8.68 18.37
C VAL A 85 -4.55 8.42 19.54
N GLN A 86 -5.25 9.40 20.00
CA GLN A 86 -6.07 9.24 21.22
C GLN A 86 -7.56 9.19 20.94
N GLY A 87 -8.13 9.94 19.98
CA GLY A 87 -9.55 9.85 19.58
C GLY A 87 -10.54 9.49 20.71
N GLY A 88 -10.31 9.95 21.95
CA GLY A 88 -11.02 9.54 23.15
C GLY A 88 -10.52 8.23 23.79
N LEU A 89 -9.50 7.54 23.24
CA LEU A 89 -8.91 6.32 23.74
C LEU A 89 -7.41 6.53 24.01
N ASN A 90 -6.95 6.18 25.23
CA ASN A 90 -5.52 6.13 25.54
C ASN A 90 -4.91 4.87 24.94
N LEU A 91 -4.16 5.01 23.84
CA LEU A 91 -3.45 3.91 23.19
C LEU A 91 -2.10 3.56 23.85
N GLY A 92 -1.75 4.24 24.95
CA GLY A 92 -0.49 3.98 25.66
C GLY A 92 0.69 4.79 25.16
N PHE A 93 0.44 5.90 24.44
CA PHE A 93 1.49 6.83 24.03
C PHE A 93 1.50 8.07 24.91
N SER A 94 2.67 8.46 25.39
CA SER A 94 2.95 9.80 25.90
C SER A 94 3.41 10.71 24.76
N PHE A 95 3.55 12.02 25.05
CA PHE A 95 3.99 13.00 24.06
C PHE A 95 5.17 13.81 24.58
N HIS A 96 6.24 13.85 23.81
CA HIS A 96 7.29 14.85 23.94
C HIS A 96 7.06 15.93 22.87
N VAL A 97 6.73 17.13 23.33
CA VAL A 97 6.40 18.26 22.46
C VAL A 97 7.51 19.32 22.59
N SER A 98 8.19 19.63 21.51
CA SER A 98 9.23 20.67 21.48
C SER A 98 8.71 21.90 20.76
N PRO A 99 9.27 23.10 21.06
CA PRO A 99 9.05 24.26 20.21
C PRO A 99 9.47 23.97 18.77
N TRP A 100 8.63 24.34 17.81
CA TRP A 100 8.87 24.04 16.38
C TRP A 100 10.21 24.60 15.86
N ALA A 101 10.67 25.72 16.43
CA ALA A 101 11.93 26.37 16.06
C ALA A 101 13.18 25.75 16.71
N GLN A 102 13.02 24.73 17.57
CA GLN A 102 14.09 24.11 18.35
C GLN A 102 14.10 22.59 18.18
N ILE A 103 14.24 22.14 16.93
CA ILE A 103 14.20 20.72 16.56
C ILE A 103 15.27 19.88 17.27
N GLU A 104 16.38 20.49 17.66
CA GLU A 104 17.46 19.86 18.42
C GLU A 104 17.04 19.39 19.82
N LEU A 105 15.93 19.91 20.38
CA LEU A 105 15.39 19.43 21.65
C LEU A 105 14.86 18.00 21.54
N ARG A 106 14.29 17.65 20.39
CA ARG A 106 13.85 16.28 20.09
C ARG A 106 15.05 15.31 20.09
N GLU A 107 16.15 15.69 19.43
CA GLU A 107 17.38 14.90 19.41
C GLU A 107 17.97 14.74 20.80
N ARG A 108 18.05 15.84 21.58
CA ARG A 108 18.52 15.79 22.97
C ARG A 108 17.67 14.88 23.85
N TYR A 109 16.35 14.86 23.65
CA TYR A 109 15.45 13.97 24.38
C TYR A 109 15.76 12.50 24.06
N VAL A 110 15.91 12.14 22.79
CA VAL A 110 16.26 10.78 22.38
C VAL A 110 17.61 10.35 22.94
N LEU A 111 18.64 11.20 22.85
CA LEU A 111 19.97 10.94 23.41
C LEU A 111 19.96 10.82 24.92
N GLY A 112 19.14 11.63 25.60
CA GLY A 112 18.95 11.56 27.05
C GLY A 112 18.36 10.24 27.53
N LEU A 113 17.45 9.64 26.74
CA LEU A 113 16.87 8.33 27.05
C LEU A 113 17.80 7.17 26.67
N ALA A 114 18.50 7.27 25.56
CA ALA A 114 19.35 6.18 25.04
C ALA A 114 20.74 6.17 25.70
N GLY A 115 21.25 7.29 26.16
CA GLY A 115 22.64 7.43 26.59
C GLY A 115 23.60 7.04 25.45
N GLU A 116 24.57 6.17 25.75
CA GLU A 116 25.50 5.62 24.76
C GLU A 116 25.01 4.32 24.09
N ALA A 117 23.80 3.87 24.44
CA ALA A 117 23.27 2.62 23.93
C ALA A 117 22.67 2.80 22.52
N VAL A 118 22.57 1.68 21.81
CA VAL A 118 22.09 1.62 20.43
C VAL A 118 20.63 2.06 20.33
N VAL A 119 20.34 2.93 19.36
CA VAL A 119 18.98 3.25 18.89
C VAL A 119 18.79 2.59 17.52
N LEU A 120 17.73 1.80 17.38
CA LEU A 120 17.31 1.22 16.10
C LEU A 120 16.34 2.15 15.40
N SER A 121 16.40 2.25 14.07
CA SER A 121 15.48 3.10 13.31
C SER A 121 15.08 2.50 11.97
N ASP A 122 13.85 2.80 11.53
CA ASP A 122 13.37 2.53 10.17
C ASP A 122 14.06 3.41 9.13
N ARG A 123 14.52 4.60 9.56
CA ARG A 123 15.30 5.56 8.77
C ARG A 123 16.47 6.07 9.62
N PRO A 124 17.57 5.28 9.69
CA PRO A 124 18.70 5.58 10.57
C PRO A 124 19.34 6.92 10.25
N HIS A 125 19.65 7.70 11.28
CA HIS A 125 20.35 8.97 11.21
C HIS A 125 21.27 9.12 12.44
N ASN A 126 22.39 9.88 12.33
CA ASN A 126 23.27 10.21 13.46
C ASN A 126 23.70 9.01 14.32
N GLY A 127 24.20 7.95 13.72
CA GLY A 127 24.72 6.78 14.44
C GLY A 127 23.67 5.74 14.85
N GLU A 128 22.41 5.96 14.54
CA GLU A 128 21.36 4.95 14.70
C GLU A 128 21.63 3.74 13.78
N GLN A 129 21.12 2.57 14.18
CA GLN A 129 21.23 1.35 13.41
C GLN A 129 19.89 1.00 12.74
N PRO A 130 19.92 0.30 11.58
CA PRO A 130 18.68 -0.09 10.90
C PRO A 130 17.89 -1.11 11.73
N LEU A 131 16.56 -1.08 11.59
CA LEU A 131 15.68 -2.10 12.15
C LEU A 131 16.10 -3.50 11.67
N PRO A 132 16.09 -4.51 12.54
CA PRO A 132 16.35 -5.89 12.15
C PRO A 132 15.45 -6.37 11.03
N HIS A 133 16.01 -7.11 10.08
CA HIS A 133 15.27 -7.63 8.93
C HIS A 133 14.04 -8.45 9.35
N ALA A 134 14.18 -9.29 10.39
CA ALA A 134 13.08 -10.09 10.92
C ALA A 134 11.86 -9.23 11.38
N LEU A 135 12.11 -8.05 11.96
CA LEU A 135 11.03 -7.12 12.34
C LEU A 135 10.33 -6.55 11.10
N ARG A 136 11.08 -6.19 10.06
CA ARG A 136 10.51 -5.72 8.79
C ARG A 136 9.63 -6.78 8.14
N LEU A 137 10.07 -8.03 8.10
CA LEU A 137 9.28 -9.14 7.57
C LEU A 137 8.01 -9.38 8.42
N ARG A 138 8.12 -9.30 9.75
CA ARG A 138 6.96 -9.50 10.63
C ARG A 138 5.88 -8.43 10.41
N ARG A 139 6.25 -7.20 10.06
CA ARG A 139 5.29 -6.12 9.72
C ARG A 139 4.45 -6.45 8.48
N LEU A 140 4.95 -7.26 7.55
CA LEU A 140 4.23 -7.63 6.34
C LEU A 140 3.03 -8.55 6.60
N VAL A 141 3.01 -9.25 7.74
CA VAL A 141 1.91 -10.13 8.14
C VAL A 141 0.88 -9.32 8.91
N LEU A 142 -0.20 -8.98 8.23
CA LEU A 142 -1.27 -8.13 8.76
C LEU A 142 -2.14 -8.88 9.76
N GLY A 143 -2.42 -8.27 10.90
CA GLY A 143 -3.36 -8.76 11.88
C GLY A 143 -4.83 -8.61 11.43
N GLU A 144 -5.75 -9.23 12.16
CA GLU A 144 -7.17 -9.26 11.79
C GLU A 144 -7.78 -7.86 11.63
N ALA A 145 -7.51 -6.95 12.57
CA ALA A 145 -8.01 -5.57 12.51
C ALA A 145 -7.43 -4.80 11.30
N GLU A 146 -6.16 -5.03 10.94
CA GLU A 146 -5.56 -4.47 9.74
C GLU A 146 -6.24 -5.02 8.47
N GLN A 147 -6.45 -6.33 8.41
CA GLN A 147 -7.14 -6.99 7.29
C GLN A 147 -8.57 -6.47 7.11
N MET A 148 -9.31 -6.23 8.19
CA MET A 148 -10.66 -5.63 8.15
C MET A 148 -10.62 -4.22 7.52
N ARG A 149 -9.69 -3.36 7.98
CA ARG A 149 -9.49 -2.01 7.41
C ARG A 149 -9.08 -2.06 5.94
N TYR A 150 -8.27 -3.05 5.58
CA TYR A 150 -7.79 -3.21 4.21
C TYR A 150 -8.91 -3.66 3.26
N ARG A 151 -9.77 -4.60 3.69
CA ARG A 151 -10.96 -4.99 2.91
C ARG A 151 -11.89 -3.80 2.66
N ALA A 152 -12.14 -2.99 3.68
CA ALA A 152 -12.96 -1.78 3.52
C ALA A 152 -12.33 -0.78 2.53
N LEU A 153 -11.02 -0.52 2.65
CA LEU A 153 -10.29 0.36 1.73
C LEU A 153 -10.37 -0.16 0.29
N GLY A 154 -10.07 -1.44 0.08
CA GLY A 154 -10.01 -2.04 -1.26
C GLY A 154 -11.36 -1.98 -1.97
N ARG A 155 -12.45 -2.35 -1.27
CA ARG A 155 -13.81 -2.26 -1.80
C ARG A 155 -14.17 -0.83 -2.20
N GLU A 156 -13.99 0.14 -1.30
CA GLU A 156 -14.35 1.53 -1.56
C GLU A 156 -13.49 2.17 -2.67
N ALA A 157 -12.22 1.77 -2.79
CA ALA A 157 -11.36 2.20 -3.89
C ALA A 157 -11.83 1.62 -5.24
N ALA A 158 -12.27 0.35 -5.27
CA ALA A 158 -12.82 -0.27 -6.47
C ALA A 158 -14.14 0.37 -6.89
N GLU A 159 -15.05 0.65 -5.95
CA GLU A 159 -16.29 1.38 -6.20
C GLU A 159 -16.02 2.80 -6.76
N ALA A 160 -15.04 3.51 -6.19
CA ALA A 160 -14.62 4.83 -6.70
C ALA A 160 -14.08 4.75 -8.14
N MET A 161 -13.28 3.73 -8.46
CA MET A 161 -12.78 3.47 -9.80
C MET A 161 -13.92 3.22 -10.79
N SER A 162 -14.87 2.38 -10.41
CA SER A 162 -16.06 2.04 -11.22
C SER A 162 -16.93 3.26 -11.51
N GLU A 163 -17.17 4.09 -10.50
CA GLU A 163 -17.94 5.35 -10.65
C GLU A 163 -17.31 6.26 -11.70
N VAL A 164 -15.99 6.47 -11.60
CA VAL A 164 -15.26 7.38 -12.49
C VAL A 164 -15.23 6.89 -13.93
N LEU A 165 -14.92 5.61 -14.14
CA LEU A 165 -14.79 5.07 -15.49
C LEU A 165 -16.14 4.93 -16.20
N ARG A 166 -17.24 4.72 -15.47
CA ARG A 166 -18.59 4.76 -16.05
C ARG A 166 -19.03 6.16 -16.45
N ALA A 167 -18.50 7.19 -15.81
CA ALA A 167 -18.79 8.58 -16.14
C ALA A 167 -17.82 9.17 -17.19
N ALA A 168 -16.73 8.44 -17.52
CA ALA A 168 -15.73 8.91 -18.45
C ALA A 168 -16.28 9.10 -19.88
N ARG A 169 -15.73 10.07 -20.61
CA ARG A 169 -16.11 10.36 -21.99
C ARG A 169 -14.86 10.50 -22.87
N PRO A 170 -14.93 10.14 -24.16
CA PRO A 170 -13.78 10.19 -25.08
C PRO A 170 -13.11 11.57 -25.20
N ASP A 171 -13.87 12.64 -24.97
CA ASP A 171 -13.42 14.04 -25.04
C ASP A 171 -12.72 14.53 -23.77
N TRP A 172 -12.77 13.76 -22.67
CA TRP A 172 -12.01 14.09 -21.48
C TRP A 172 -10.50 14.06 -21.74
N THR A 173 -9.78 14.95 -21.10
CA THR A 173 -8.32 14.85 -21.03
C THR A 173 -7.90 13.84 -19.98
N GLU A 174 -6.67 13.37 -20.06
CA GLU A 174 -6.10 12.51 -19.03
C GLU A 174 -6.08 13.21 -17.66
N TYR A 175 -5.85 14.54 -17.61
CA TYR A 175 -6.00 15.32 -16.35
C TYR A 175 -7.41 15.31 -15.80
N GLN A 176 -8.43 15.38 -16.64
CA GLN A 176 -9.83 15.32 -16.19
C GLN A 176 -10.17 13.94 -15.64
N LEU A 177 -9.71 12.88 -16.30
CA LEU A 177 -9.90 11.51 -15.81
C LEU A 177 -9.19 11.28 -14.47
N ALA A 178 -7.91 11.68 -14.35
CA ALA A 178 -7.15 11.57 -13.11
C ALA A 178 -7.73 12.44 -11.99
N GLY A 179 -8.16 13.67 -12.30
CA GLY A 179 -8.82 14.56 -11.35
C GLY A 179 -10.14 14.01 -10.83
N ALA A 180 -10.97 13.40 -11.69
CA ALA A 180 -12.18 12.71 -11.29
C ALA A 180 -11.87 11.53 -10.35
N GLY A 181 -10.81 10.75 -10.66
CA GLY A 181 -10.32 9.67 -9.81
C GLY A 181 -9.91 10.15 -8.43
N ALA A 182 -9.09 11.19 -8.36
CA ALA A 182 -8.65 11.79 -7.10
C ALA A 182 -9.84 12.31 -6.28
N HIS A 183 -10.80 12.99 -6.92
CA HIS A 183 -12.02 13.47 -6.27
C HIS A 183 -12.86 12.32 -5.69
N ALA A 184 -13.04 11.24 -6.45
CA ALA A 184 -13.84 10.10 -6.00
C ALA A 184 -13.23 9.40 -4.78
N LEU A 185 -11.89 9.35 -4.68
CA LEU A 185 -11.16 8.84 -3.53
C LEU A 185 -11.28 9.79 -2.33
N TRP A 186 -11.02 11.09 -2.50
CA TRP A 186 -11.10 12.07 -1.41
C TRP A 186 -12.50 12.16 -0.78
N ARG A 187 -13.55 12.06 -1.56
CA ARG A 187 -14.94 12.02 -1.02
C ARG A 187 -15.18 10.87 -0.04
N ARG A 188 -14.37 9.82 -0.13
CA ARG A 188 -14.42 8.61 0.71
C ARG A 188 -13.39 8.64 1.85
N GLY A 189 -12.70 9.77 2.05
CA GLY A 189 -11.61 9.87 3.02
C GLY A 189 -10.40 8.98 2.66
N ILE A 190 -10.23 8.69 1.37
CA ILE A 190 -9.12 7.91 0.83
C ILE A 190 -8.15 8.86 0.15
N HIS A 191 -6.89 8.84 0.56
CA HIS A 191 -5.84 9.64 -0.06
C HIS A 191 -5.43 9.04 -1.41
N PRO A 192 -5.50 9.82 -2.52
CA PRO A 192 -5.03 9.39 -3.83
C PRO A 192 -3.50 9.49 -3.92
N ALA A 193 -2.80 8.55 -3.24
CA ALA A 193 -1.34 8.59 -3.16
C ALA A 193 -0.67 8.49 -4.54
N LEU A 194 -1.32 7.81 -5.48
CA LEU A 194 -0.98 7.83 -6.89
C LEU A 194 -2.27 7.71 -7.70
N VAL A 195 -2.43 8.59 -8.69
CA VAL A 195 -3.44 8.46 -9.75
C VAL A 195 -2.74 8.64 -11.09
N MET A 196 -2.76 7.59 -11.92
CA MET A 196 -2.29 7.67 -13.29
C MET A 196 -3.47 7.48 -14.25
N ALA A 197 -3.43 8.21 -15.37
CA ALA A 197 -4.38 8.05 -16.45
C ALA A 197 -3.65 8.14 -17.81
N ALA A 198 -4.07 7.31 -18.75
CA ALA A 198 -3.61 7.38 -20.13
C ALA A 198 -4.75 7.12 -21.09
N GLY A 199 -4.78 7.87 -22.18
CA GLY A 199 -5.67 7.68 -23.30
C GLY A 199 -5.08 6.79 -24.39
N GLU A 200 -5.88 6.52 -25.40
CA GLU A 200 -5.63 5.59 -26.51
C GLU A 200 -4.22 5.71 -27.14
N ARG A 201 -3.77 6.94 -27.39
CA ARG A 201 -2.45 7.17 -28.03
C ARG A 201 -1.28 6.79 -27.14
N ARG A 202 -1.39 7.03 -25.81
CA ARG A 202 -0.28 6.88 -24.87
C ARG A 202 -0.23 5.51 -24.18
N LEU A 203 -1.34 4.78 -24.16
CA LEU A 203 -1.44 3.45 -23.53
C LEU A 203 -0.34 2.48 -23.99
N PRO A 204 -0.04 2.29 -25.29
CA PRO A 204 1.00 1.35 -25.72
C PRO A 204 2.42 1.85 -25.49
N LEU A 205 2.62 3.15 -25.22
CA LEU A 205 3.94 3.77 -25.17
C LEU A 205 4.56 3.74 -23.77
N TYR A 206 3.74 3.86 -22.72
CA TYR A 206 4.24 4.07 -21.36
C TYR A 206 3.60 3.13 -20.36
N ARG A 207 4.42 2.51 -19.49
CA ARG A 207 3.93 1.66 -18.40
C ARG A 207 3.47 2.48 -17.19
N HIS A 208 4.09 3.65 -16.96
CA HIS A 208 3.73 4.61 -15.91
C HIS A 208 3.39 5.98 -16.53
N PRO A 209 2.24 6.10 -17.20
CA PRO A 209 1.85 7.35 -17.83
C PRO A 209 1.36 8.37 -16.82
N VAL A 210 2.14 9.41 -16.58
CA VAL A 210 1.67 10.60 -15.85
C VAL A 210 0.63 11.31 -16.71
N PRO A 211 -0.52 11.74 -16.17
CA PRO A 211 -1.59 12.41 -16.93
C PRO A 211 -1.10 13.65 -17.67
N THR A 212 -1.73 13.93 -18.81
CA THR A 212 -1.46 15.10 -19.66
C THR A 212 -2.76 15.76 -20.14
N HIS A 213 -2.64 16.79 -20.99
CA HIS A 213 -3.76 17.44 -21.67
C HIS A 213 -4.34 16.62 -22.85
N GLU A 214 -3.73 15.49 -23.17
CA GLU A 214 -4.22 14.68 -24.28
C GLU A 214 -5.61 14.11 -23.99
N PRO A 215 -6.48 14.03 -25.01
CA PRO A 215 -7.78 13.38 -24.85
C PRO A 215 -7.59 11.88 -24.62
N ILE A 216 -8.48 11.30 -23.82
CA ILE A 216 -8.43 9.85 -23.58
C ILE A 216 -8.81 9.04 -24.84
N GLY A 217 -9.56 9.61 -25.77
CA GLY A 217 -9.94 8.95 -27.01
C GLY A 217 -10.84 7.74 -26.79
N LYS A 218 -10.68 6.72 -27.63
CA LYS A 218 -11.53 5.52 -27.62
C LYS A 218 -11.24 4.56 -26.48
N ARG A 219 -10.13 4.71 -25.77
CA ARG A 219 -9.69 3.80 -24.71
C ARG A 219 -8.94 4.56 -23.62
N ALA A 220 -9.18 4.21 -22.38
CA ALA A 220 -8.44 4.81 -21.29
C ALA A 220 -8.15 3.81 -20.17
N MET A 221 -7.02 4.06 -19.50
CA MET A 221 -6.60 3.41 -18.27
C MET A 221 -6.70 4.40 -17.11
N LEU A 222 -7.19 3.93 -15.96
CA LEU A 222 -7.08 4.61 -14.68
C LEU A 222 -6.42 3.69 -13.66
N VAL A 223 -5.45 4.20 -12.93
CA VAL A 223 -4.68 3.48 -11.90
C VAL A 223 -4.78 4.20 -10.58
N PHE A 224 -5.01 3.47 -9.51
CA PHE A 224 -4.94 3.99 -8.15
C PHE A 224 -3.89 3.24 -7.31
N CYS A 225 -3.09 4.01 -6.54
CA CYS A 225 -2.59 3.57 -5.24
C CYS A 225 -3.38 4.36 -4.20
N ALA A 226 -4.45 3.78 -3.69
CA ALA A 226 -5.39 4.41 -2.77
C ALA A 226 -4.94 4.14 -1.33
N ARG A 227 -4.72 5.20 -0.52
CA ARG A 227 -4.17 5.07 0.83
C ARG A 227 -5.16 5.50 1.90
N ARG A 228 -5.40 4.66 2.90
CA ARG A 228 -6.13 4.99 4.13
C ARG A 228 -5.61 4.17 5.30
N HIS A 229 -5.50 4.76 6.48
CA HIS A 229 -4.92 4.11 7.67
C HIS A 229 -3.50 3.57 7.46
N GLY A 230 -2.73 4.21 6.56
CA GLY A 230 -1.39 3.78 6.15
C GLY A 230 -1.36 2.64 5.12
N LEU A 231 -2.46 1.91 4.90
CA LEU A 231 -2.54 0.81 3.95
C LEU A 231 -2.80 1.30 2.52
N TYR A 232 -2.26 0.57 1.52
CA TYR A 232 -2.35 0.89 0.11
C TYR A 232 -3.15 -0.16 -0.66
N ALA A 233 -4.29 0.22 -1.25
CA ALA A 233 -4.99 -0.58 -2.24
C ALA A 233 -4.57 -0.13 -3.64
N ASN A 234 -4.01 -1.07 -4.40
CA ASN A 234 -3.49 -0.83 -5.76
C ASN A 234 -4.41 -1.52 -6.75
N LEU A 235 -4.93 -0.79 -7.73
CA LEU A 235 -5.80 -1.34 -8.76
C LEU A 235 -5.72 -0.56 -10.06
N THR A 236 -5.96 -1.27 -11.17
CA THR A 236 -6.02 -0.70 -12.52
C THR A 236 -7.29 -1.18 -13.21
N ARG A 237 -7.99 -0.27 -13.88
CA ARG A 237 -9.13 -0.58 -14.73
C ARG A 237 -9.07 0.19 -16.04
N PHE A 238 -9.77 -0.35 -17.02
CA PHE A 238 -9.85 0.21 -18.35
C PHE A 238 -11.28 0.45 -18.77
N VAL A 239 -11.49 1.49 -19.57
CA VAL A 239 -12.72 1.72 -20.33
C VAL A 239 -12.41 1.73 -21.83
N SER A 240 -13.31 1.16 -22.63
CA SER A 240 -13.29 1.25 -24.10
C SER A 240 -14.63 1.80 -24.58
N PHE A 241 -14.58 2.84 -25.39
CA PHE A 241 -15.73 3.34 -26.11
C PHE A 241 -15.84 2.58 -27.45
N GLY A 242 -16.24 1.32 -27.33
CA GLY A 242 -16.30 0.29 -28.33
C GLY A 242 -15.77 -1.05 -27.80
N ALA A 243 -15.38 -1.96 -28.68
CA ALA A 243 -14.91 -3.28 -28.29
C ALA A 243 -13.56 -3.24 -27.53
N ALA A 244 -13.44 -4.07 -26.49
CA ALA A 244 -12.18 -4.31 -25.77
C ALA A 244 -11.14 -5.02 -26.67
N PRO A 245 -9.82 -4.88 -26.40
CA PRO A 245 -8.80 -5.59 -27.14
C PRO A 245 -8.85 -7.10 -26.88
N GLN A 246 -8.60 -7.89 -27.93
CA GLN A 246 -8.63 -9.37 -27.82
C GLN A 246 -7.51 -9.93 -26.94
N GLU A 247 -6.39 -9.22 -26.82
CA GLU A 247 -5.25 -9.59 -25.98
C GLU A 247 -5.56 -9.65 -24.49
N GLN A 248 -6.73 -9.13 -24.07
CA GLN A 248 -7.17 -9.17 -22.66
C GLN A 248 -7.22 -10.60 -22.13
N SER A 249 -7.71 -11.58 -22.92
CA SER A 249 -7.81 -12.97 -22.49
C SER A 249 -6.44 -13.60 -22.22
N ALA A 250 -5.45 -13.33 -23.08
CA ALA A 250 -4.09 -13.83 -22.89
C ALA A 250 -3.44 -13.24 -21.62
N LEU A 251 -3.66 -11.95 -21.33
CA LEU A 251 -3.13 -11.32 -20.14
C LEU A 251 -3.82 -11.84 -18.85
N LEU A 252 -5.11 -12.15 -18.90
CA LEU A 252 -5.83 -12.80 -17.81
C LEU A 252 -5.23 -14.17 -17.45
N GLU A 253 -4.84 -14.96 -18.44
CA GLU A 253 -4.16 -16.25 -18.23
C GLU A 253 -2.76 -16.08 -17.61
N VAL A 254 -2.00 -15.07 -18.05
CA VAL A 254 -0.71 -14.71 -17.44
C VAL A 254 -0.88 -14.37 -15.97
N GLU A 255 -1.86 -13.52 -15.65
CA GLU A 255 -2.14 -13.14 -14.27
C GLU A 255 -2.59 -14.35 -13.44
N ALA A 256 -3.52 -15.14 -13.95
CA ALA A 256 -4.05 -16.31 -13.24
C ALA A 256 -2.96 -17.32 -12.87
N THR A 257 -2.01 -17.54 -13.79
CA THR A 257 -0.85 -18.41 -13.57
C THR A 257 0.06 -17.86 -12.46
N GLY A 258 0.40 -16.55 -12.50
CA GLY A 258 1.18 -15.90 -11.45
C GLY A 258 0.50 -15.93 -10.09
N LEU A 259 -0.80 -15.59 -10.04
CA LEU A 259 -1.59 -15.65 -8.81
C LEU A 259 -1.73 -17.08 -8.25
N GLY A 260 -1.73 -18.10 -9.12
CA GLY A 260 -1.75 -19.49 -8.72
C GLY A 260 -0.50 -19.94 -7.95
N ALA A 261 0.62 -19.22 -8.11
CA ALA A 261 1.85 -19.50 -7.39
C ALA A 261 1.95 -18.79 -6.03
N VAL A 262 0.99 -17.92 -5.68
CA VAL A 262 0.96 -17.19 -4.40
C VAL A 262 0.37 -18.10 -3.32
N GLU A 263 1.22 -18.86 -2.65
CA GLU A 263 0.87 -19.81 -1.61
C GLU A 263 1.76 -19.64 -0.39
N ALA A 264 1.20 -19.86 0.81
CA ALA A 264 1.99 -19.83 2.04
C ALA A 264 3.12 -20.89 1.99
N GLY A 265 4.31 -20.49 2.41
CA GLY A 265 5.51 -21.33 2.38
C GLY A 265 6.30 -21.28 1.06
N LYS A 266 5.75 -20.71 -0.02
CA LYS A 266 6.49 -20.43 -1.26
C LYS A 266 7.34 -19.16 -1.11
N SER A 267 8.27 -18.93 -2.03
CA SER A 267 9.02 -17.67 -2.10
C SER A 267 8.42 -16.69 -3.11
N LEU A 268 8.67 -15.39 -2.94
CA LEU A 268 8.24 -14.38 -3.91
C LEU A 268 8.93 -14.57 -5.27
N SER A 269 10.17 -15.12 -5.30
CA SER A 269 10.85 -15.50 -6.55
C SER A 269 10.12 -16.62 -7.30
N ALA A 270 9.48 -17.58 -6.60
CA ALA A 270 8.68 -18.61 -7.26
C ALA A 270 7.48 -18.00 -8.01
N VAL A 271 6.85 -16.98 -7.44
CA VAL A 271 5.78 -16.23 -8.10
C VAL A 271 6.31 -15.50 -9.34
N TYR A 272 7.49 -14.85 -9.24
CA TYR A 272 8.13 -14.22 -10.40
C TYR A 272 8.37 -15.23 -11.54
N HIS A 273 8.91 -16.42 -11.23
CA HIS A 273 9.15 -17.45 -12.23
C HIS A 273 7.87 -18.03 -12.83
N ALA A 274 6.77 -18.05 -12.07
CA ALA A 274 5.46 -18.41 -12.62
C ALA A 274 4.97 -17.38 -13.65
N PHE A 275 5.15 -16.08 -13.38
CA PHE A 275 4.88 -15.03 -14.37
C PHE A 275 5.78 -15.17 -15.60
N ASP A 276 7.09 -15.37 -15.42
CA ASP A 276 8.04 -15.57 -16.53
C ASP A 276 7.62 -16.72 -17.45
N ALA A 277 7.26 -17.86 -16.87
CA ALA A 277 6.76 -19.00 -17.64
C ALA A 277 5.46 -18.69 -18.37
N ALA A 278 4.52 -17.97 -17.72
CA ALA A 278 3.26 -17.59 -18.33
C ALA A 278 3.42 -16.60 -19.49
N TYR A 279 4.31 -15.62 -19.37
CA TYR A 279 4.64 -14.68 -20.46
C TYR A 279 5.25 -15.43 -21.66
N LYS A 280 6.17 -16.38 -21.42
CA LYS A 280 6.74 -17.23 -22.47
C LYS A 280 5.68 -18.08 -23.17
N HIS A 281 4.76 -18.67 -22.40
CA HIS A 281 3.66 -19.47 -22.96
C HIS A 281 2.70 -18.62 -23.81
N ALA A 282 2.54 -17.35 -23.48
CA ALA A 282 1.73 -16.39 -24.22
C ALA A 282 2.45 -15.78 -25.45
N ASP A 283 3.67 -16.24 -25.80
CA ASP A 283 4.54 -15.64 -26.82
C ASP A 283 4.78 -14.14 -26.60
N ARG A 284 4.96 -13.76 -25.33
CA ARG A 284 5.19 -12.36 -24.89
C ARG A 284 6.34 -12.25 -23.88
N ALA A 285 7.38 -13.08 -24.00
CA ALA A 285 8.49 -13.14 -23.06
C ALA A 285 9.12 -11.76 -22.77
N GLU A 286 9.25 -10.90 -23.77
CA GLU A 286 9.85 -9.57 -23.65
C GLU A 286 9.04 -8.65 -22.73
N ALA A 287 7.72 -8.81 -22.66
CA ALA A 287 6.84 -7.95 -21.85
C ALA A 287 7.15 -8.04 -20.36
N LEU A 288 7.71 -9.15 -19.87
CA LEU A 288 8.17 -9.29 -18.49
C LEU A 288 9.26 -8.26 -18.12
N ASN A 289 10.11 -7.89 -19.07
CA ASN A 289 11.23 -6.95 -18.87
C ASN A 289 10.80 -5.49 -18.99
N GLU A 290 9.63 -5.22 -19.54
CA GLU A 290 9.14 -3.86 -19.77
C GLU A 290 8.55 -3.21 -18.51
N HIS A 291 8.23 -4.01 -17.47
CA HIS A 291 7.62 -3.54 -16.24
C HIS A 291 7.87 -4.53 -15.09
N HIS A 292 8.06 -4.04 -13.85
CA HIS A 292 8.07 -4.93 -12.68
C HIS A 292 6.70 -5.59 -12.50
N GLN A 293 6.68 -6.84 -12.04
CA GLN A 293 5.43 -7.59 -11.94
C GLN A 293 4.62 -7.32 -10.65
N GLY A 294 5.07 -6.37 -9.82
CA GLY A 294 4.47 -6.12 -8.52
C GLY A 294 5.13 -6.92 -7.41
N GLY A 295 4.39 -7.24 -6.36
CA GLY A 295 4.90 -7.98 -5.20
C GLY A 295 4.08 -7.75 -3.94
N ILE A 296 4.74 -7.80 -2.79
CA ILE A 296 4.12 -7.57 -1.48
C ILE A 296 3.78 -6.08 -1.33
N THR A 297 2.58 -5.80 -0.85
CA THR A 297 2.07 -4.46 -0.52
C THR A 297 1.51 -4.45 0.91
N GLY A 298 1.23 -3.28 1.44
CA GLY A 298 0.72 -3.10 2.80
C GLY A 298 0.76 -1.64 3.20
N TYR A 299 1.69 -1.29 4.07
CA TYR A 299 1.96 0.10 4.50
C TYR A 299 2.79 0.90 3.49
N LEU A 300 3.28 0.25 2.45
CA LEU A 300 3.83 0.86 1.23
C LEU A 300 3.10 0.31 0.02
N ALA A 301 3.01 1.10 -1.05
CA ALA A 301 2.43 0.64 -2.32
C ALA A 301 3.17 -0.58 -2.89
N ARG A 302 4.47 -0.69 -2.57
CA ARG A 302 5.30 -1.88 -2.77
C ARG A 302 6.26 -1.99 -1.58
N GLU A 303 6.05 -3.00 -0.74
CA GLU A 303 6.96 -3.35 0.37
C GLU A 303 8.18 -4.10 -0.16
N ILE A 304 7.93 -5.10 -1.01
CA ILE A 304 8.96 -5.92 -1.67
C ILE A 304 8.49 -6.24 -3.09
N VAL A 305 9.31 -5.90 -4.06
CA VAL A 305 9.06 -6.24 -5.47
C VAL A 305 9.51 -7.68 -5.75
N ALA A 306 8.71 -8.42 -6.50
CA ALA A 306 9.05 -9.75 -6.99
C ALA A 306 10.17 -9.66 -8.03
N THR A 307 11.28 -10.36 -7.77
CA THR A 307 12.41 -10.50 -8.69
C THR A 307 12.84 -11.97 -8.76
N PRO A 308 13.68 -12.38 -9.73
CA PRO A 308 14.17 -13.76 -9.82
C PRO A 308 14.86 -14.26 -8.54
N SER A 309 15.41 -13.34 -7.73
CA SER A 309 16.22 -13.64 -6.54
C SER A 309 15.55 -13.29 -5.21
N THR A 310 14.31 -12.82 -5.21
CA THR A 310 13.60 -12.42 -3.98
C THR A 310 13.20 -13.65 -3.16
N ALA A 311 14.03 -14.02 -2.18
CA ALA A 311 13.84 -15.21 -1.36
C ALA A 311 12.79 -15.09 -0.25
N THR A 312 12.10 -13.94 -0.13
CA THR A 312 11.08 -13.69 0.91
C THR A 312 10.00 -14.75 0.86
N GLY A 313 9.82 -15.48 1.99
CA GLY A 313 8.76 -16.46 2.16
C GLY A 313 7.39 -15.78 2.26
N LEU A 314 6.37 -16.42 1.69
CA LEU A 314 5.00 -15.94 1.72
C LEU A 314 4.28 -16.55 2.92
N GLU A 315 3.55 -15.72 3.66
CA GLU A 315 2.81 -16.13 4.85
C GLU A 315 1.34 -15.68 4.75
N ALA A 316 0.45 -16.44 5.35
CA ALA A 316 -0.94 -16.01 5.51
C ALA A 316 -0.99 -14.69 6.29
N GLY A 317 -1.83 -13.76 5.85
CA GLY A 317 -1.90 -12.39 6.36
C GLY A 317 -1.06 -11.39 5.55
N MET A 318 -0.22 -11.82 4.61
CA MET A 318 0.47 -10.91 3.68
C MET A 318 -0.45 -10.47 2.55
N ALA A 319 -0.29 -9.22 2.10
CA ALA A 319 -1.02 -8.67 0.96
C ALA A 319 -0.10 -8.50 -0.25
N PHE A 320 -0.69 -8.63 -1.44
CA PHE A 320 0.03 -8.60 -2.72
C PHE A 320 -0.71 -7.71 -3.71
N ALA A 321 0.07 -7.03 -4.56
CA ALA A 321 -0.44 -6.39 -5.76
C ALA A 321 0.49 -6.74 -6.92
N PHE A 322 -0.03 -7.53 -7.85
CA PHE A 322 0.66 -7.85 -9.10
C PHE A 322 0.03 -7.07 -10.25
N ASN A 323 0.85 -6.70 -11.23
CA ASN A 323 0.45 -5.82 -12.31
C ASN A 323 1.00 -6.25 -13.67
N PRO A 324 0.78 -7.52 -14.09
CA PRO A 324 1.20 -8.00 -15.38
C PRO A 324 0.61 -7.14 -16.51
N SER A 325 1.39 -6.96 -17.58
CA SER A 325 1.02 -6.06 -18.66
C SER A 325 1.61 -6.47 -20.01
N PHE A 326 0.88 -6.19 -21.08
CA PHE A 326 1.40 -6.06 -22.44
C PHE A 326 1.37 -4.59 -22.85
N ALA A 327 1.87 -4.26 -24.04
CA ALA A 327 1.76 -2.92 -24.59
C ALA A 327 0.29 -2.48 -24.68
N GLY A 328 -0.09 -1.44 -23.97
CA GLY A 328 -1.45 -0.88 -23.97
C GLY A 328 -2.49 -1.58 -23.10
N ILE A 329 -2.11 -2.61 -22.35
CA ILE A 329 -3.03 -3.32 -21.47
C ILE A 329 -2.32 -3.78 -20.17
N LYS A 330 -3.01 -3.69 -19.03
CA LYS A 330 -2.54 -4.11 -17.70
C LYS A 330 -3.70 -4.67 -16.88
N ILE A 331 -3.42 -5.56 -15.95
CA ILE A 331 -4.36 -6.00 -14.92
C ILE A 331 -3.69 -5.75 -13.57
N GLU A 332 -4.41 -5.19 -12.62
CA GLU A 332 -3.90 -5.00 -11.27
C GLU A 332 -5.04 -4.99 -10.26
N ASP A 333 -4.89 -5.80 -9.24
CA ASP A 333 -5.70 -5.81 -8.03
C ASP A 333 -4.84 -6.04 -6.80
N THR A 334 -5.39 -5.71 -5.63
CA THR A 334 -4.78 -6.02 -4.34
C THR A 334 -5.42 -7.27 -3.76
N PHE A 335 -4.59 -8.22 -3.36
CA PHE A 335 -4.99 -9.49 -2.79
C PHE A 335 -4.48 -9.65 -1.38
N LEU A 336 -5.20 -10.38 -0.55
CA LEU A 336 -4.77 -10.84 0.77
C LEU A 336 -4.62 -12.36 0.75
N LEU A 337 -3.49 -12.89 1.19
CA LEU A 337 -3.29 -14.32 1.35
C LEU A 337 -3.90 -14.79 2.67
N GLY A 338 -5.01 -15.48 2.59
CA GLY A 338 -5.69 -16.10 3.72
C GLY A 338 -5.47 -17.61 3.79
N ALA A 339 -6.05 -18.26 4.78
CA ALA A 339 -5.99 -19.71 4.93
C ALA A 339 -6.66 -20.49 3.78
N GLN A 340 -7.60 -19.85 3.08
CA GLN A 340 -8.35 -20.44 1.95
C GLN A 340 -7.77 -20.00 0.58
N GLY A 341 -6.62 -19.33 0.55
CA GLY A 341 -5.99 -18.78 -0.64
C GLY A 341 -6.13 -17.26 -0.74
N LEU A 342 -6.03 -16.74 -1.96
CA LEU A 342 -6.08 -15.29 -2.23
C LEU A 342 -7.51 -14.74 -2.22
N ASP A 343 -7.72 -13.71 -1.39
CA ASP A 343 -8.92 -12.88 -1.33
C ASP A 343 -8.67 -11.57 -2.10
N ASN A 344 -9.48 -11.25 -3.11
CA ASN A 344 -9.35 -10.00 -3.88
C ASN A 344 -10.00 -8.85 -3.12
N LEU A 345 -9.19 -7.95 -2.57
CA LEU A 345 -9.66 -6.80 -1.79
C LEU A 345 -10.27 -5.68 -2.65
N THR A 346 -9.92 -5.62 -3.94
CA THR A 346 -10.36 -4.57 -4.87
C THR A 346 -11.39 -5.07 -5.89
N TYR A 347 -12.15 -6.10 -5.51
CA TYR A 347 -13.25 -6.61 -6.31
C TYR A 347 -14.51 -5.73 -6.13
N ASP A 348 -15.08 -5.28 -7.26
CA ASP A 348 -16.40 -4.66 -7.32
C ASP A 348 -17.34 -5.60 -8.09
N PRO A 349 -18.39 -6.17 -7.45
CA PRO A 349 -19.31 -7.10 -8.11
C PRO A 349 -20.14 -6.46 -9.23
N GLN A 350 -20.16 -5.12 -9.32
CA GLN A 350 -20.82 -4.39 -10.39
C GLN A 350 -19.90 -4.13 -11.60
N TRP A 351 -18.58 -4.39 -11.47
CA TRP A 351 -17.66 -4.26 -12.58
C TRP A 351 -17.71 -5.50 -13.48
N PRO A 352 -17.63 -5.35 -14.83
CA PRO A 352 -17.58 -6.50 -15.72
C PRO A 352 -16.39 -7.42 -15.38
N ALA A 353 -16.66 -8.70 -15.23
CA ALA A 353 -15.65 -9.68 -14.84
C ALA A 353 -15.85 -11.02 -15.56
N ALA A 354 -14.75 -11.77 -15.70
CA ALA A 354 -14.75 -13.17 -16.12
C ALA A 354 -14.21 -14.06 -15.02
N ASN A 355 -14.69 -15.30 -14.97
CA ASN A 355 -14.09 -16.31 -14.11
C ASN A 355 -12.86 -16.92 -14.79
N VAL A 356 -11.68 -16.70 -14.20
CA VAL A 356 -10.41 -17.24 -14.69
C VAL A 356 -9.77 -18.04 -13.58
N HIS A 357 -9.59 -19.33 -13.78
CA HIS A 357 -9.07 -20.29 -12.78
C HIS A 357 -9.76 -20.17 -11.40
N GLY A 358 -11.09 -20.00 -11.41
CA GLY A 358 -11.91 -19.90 -10.19
C GLY A 358 -11.93 -18.51 -9.53
N ARG A 359 -11.29 -17.50 -10.12
CA ARG A 359 -11.24 -16.12 -9.61
C ARG A 359 -12.00 -15.17 -10.54
N GLN A 360 -12.82 -14.27 -9.97
CA GLN A 360 -13.42 -13.17 -10.74
C GLN A 360 -12.34 -12.14 -11.07
N ARG A 361 -12.06 -11.97 -12.39
CA ARG A 361 -11.05 -11.04 -12.87
C ARG A 361 -11.69 -9.92 -13.70
N PRO A 362 -11.25 -8.64 -13.52
CA PRO A 362 -11.87 -7.52 -14.18
C PRO A 362 -11.64 -7.57 -15.69
N LEU A 363 -12.70 -7.37 -16.44
CA LEU A 363 -12.67 -7.08 -17.87
C LEU A 363 -12.60 -5.57 -18.12
N TRP A 364 -12.36 -5.17 -19.35
CA TRP A 364 -12.55 -3.79 -19.75
C TRP A 364 -14.03 -3.43 -19.69
N LEU A 365 -14.32 -2.20 -19.25
CA LEU A 365 -15.66 -1.63 -19.34
C LEU A 365 -15.90 -1.21 -20.79
N GLU A 366 -16.81 -1.88 -21.50
CA GLU A 366 -17.25 -1.48 -22.83
C GLU A 366 -18.43 -0.50 -22.72
N VAL A 367 -18.27 0.68 -23.31
CA VAL A 367 -19.33 1.69 -23.39
C VAL A 367 -19.73 1.81 -24.87
N THR A 368 -20.97 1.47 -25.17
CA THR A 368 -21.58 1.52 -26.53
C THR A 368 -22.34 2.80 -26.74
#